data_ecc2112ea772366b08fbbabd6d6e8d1a
#
_entry.id   ecc2112ea772366b08fbbabd6d6e8d1a
#
_cell.length_a   1.000
_cell.length_b   1.000
_cell.length_c   1.000
_cell.angle_alpha   90.00
_cell.angle_beta   90.00
_cell.angle_gamma   90.00
#
_symmetry.space_group_name_H-M   'P 1'
#
loop_
_entity.id
_entity.type
_entity.pdbx_description
1 polymer ?
#
loop_
_entity_poly.entity_id
_entity_poly.type
_entity_poly.pdbx_seq_one_letter_code
_entity_poly.pdbx_strand_id
1 'polypeptide(L)'
;MSAPTIIPVDPEDREAWLAQRRLGIGSSDVAPILGMSNFSSAYSTWVDKVEGLPEDDNDAMKWGRKLEAIVADEFAEWHPEFVVVKPDVMFAHAEHAFMQANPDRILAPASKSLEPGDDPLKPCALLEIKTSNYTDDWQENPPDYVLLQVQHQLAVMGLSKAYVALLMFGREYREWVIERDDATIALLIEHEAEFWRRVVEKDPPAPDGSEATTDAVKWLYRDADPDAEFEGGERAAGLLRKRAAFKAEVTEAEKRVEAVENELRTMF
;
A
#
# COMPACT_ATOMS: atom_id res chain seq x y z
N MET A 1 -4.75 -24.69 -3.89
CA MET A 1 -4.93 -23.42 -3.16
C MET A 1 -6.40 -23.29 -2.81
N SER A 2 -6.72 -22.87 -1.59
CA SER A 2 -8.11 -22.68 -1.12
C SER A 2 -8.72 -21.44 -1.76
N ALA A 3 -10.02 -21.48 -2.09
CA ALA A 3 -10.72 -20.32 -2.61
C ALA A 3 -10.84 -19.23 -1.52
N PRO A 4 -10.77 -17.93 -1.87
CA PRO A 4 -10.92 -16.85 -0.92
C PRO A 4 -12.33 -16.82 -0.31
N THR A 5 -12.45 -16.25 0.88
CA THR A 5 -13.73 -15.92 1.47
C THR A 5 -14.20 -14.57 0.91
N ILE A 6 -15.46 -14.52 0.46
CA ILE A 6 -16.07 -13.29 -0.03
C ILE A 6 -16.60 -12.48 1.15
N ILE A 7 -16.24 -11.20 1.21
CA ILE A 7 -16.75 -10.23 2.17
C ILE A 7 -17.69 -9.28 1.41
N PRO A 8 -19.02 -9.37 1.67
CA PRO A 8 -19.96 -8.43 1.05
C PRO A 8 -19.70 -7.00 1.55
N VAL A 9 -19.58 -6.06 0.63
CA VAL A 9 -19.48 -4.62 0.90
C VAL A 9 -20.39 -3.90 -0.07
N ASP A 10 -20.96 -2.78 0.37
CA ASP A 10 -21.65 -1.89 -0.56
C ASP A 10 -20.60 -0.96 -1.22
N PRO A 11 -20.37 -1.07 -2.53
CA PRO A 11 -19.35 -0.25 -3.20
C PRO A 11 -19.70 1.25 -3.22
N GLU A 12 -20.97 1.60 -2.98
CA GLU A 12 -21.43 2.99 -2.90
C GLU A 12 -21.34 3.56 -1.48
N ASP A 13 -21.27 2.70 -0.45
CA ASP A 13 -21.07 3.11 0.95
C ASP A 13 -19.57 3.16 1.29
N ARG A 14 -18.99 4.33 1.06
CA ARG A 14 -17.56 4.58 1.34
C ARG A 14 -17.18 4.38 2.81
N GLU A 15 -18.07 4.76 3.72
CA GLU A 15 -17.81 4.65 5.17
C GLU A 15 -17.80 3.19 5.60
N ALA A 16 -18.80 2.40 5.17
CA ALA A 16 -18.85 0.97 5.43
C ALA A 16 -17.64 0.25 4.79
N TRP A 17 -17.24 0.64 3.59
CA TRP A 17 -16.06 0.09 2.93
C TRP A 17 -14.78 0.36 3.71
N LEU A 18 -14.56 1.60 4.19
CA LEU A 18 -13.40 1.95 5.02
C LEU A 18 -13.42 1.20 6.35
N ALA A 19 -14.58 1.09 6.99
CA ALA A 19 -14.72 0.34 8.23
C ALA A 19 -14.35 -1.14 8.03
N GLN A 20 -14.82 -1.77 6.94
CA GLN A 20 -14.46 -3.15 6.62
C GLN A 20 -12.96 -3.30 6.35
N ARG A 21 -12.35 -2.36 5.63
CA ARG A 21 -10.92 -2.36 5.34
C ARG A 21 -10.04 -2.31 6.59
N ARG A 22 -10.52 -1.70 7.67
CA ARG A 22 -9.82 -1.64 8.97
C ARG A 22 -9.83 -2.95 9.73
N LEU A 23 -10.72 -3.89 9.38
CA LEU A 23 -10.81 -5.21 10.00
C LEU A 23 -9.77 -6.22 9.46
N GLY A 24 -8.84 -5.77 8.63
CA GLY A 24 -7.75 -6.60 8.10
C GLY A 24 -6.65 -5.76 7.46
N ILE A 25 -5.69 -6.45 6.88
CA ILE A 25 -4.58 -5.87 6.12
C ILE A 25 -4.93 -5.93 4.64
N GLY A 26 -5.11 -4.77 4.01
CA GLY A 26 -5.32 -4.67 2.57
C GLY A 26 -4.00 -4.73 1.80
N SER A 27 -4.06 -5.04 0.52
CA SER A 27 -2.86 -5.18 -0.33
C SER A 27 -1.98 -3.92 -0.39
N SER A 28 -2.56 -2.73 -0.27
CA SER A 28 -1.82 -1.46 -0.22
C SER A 28 -1.15 -1.17 1.13
N ASP A 29 -1.50 -1.93 2.19
CA ASP A 29 -0.92 -1.76 3.52
C ASP A 29 0.42 -2.52 3.66
N VAL A 30 0.71 -3.45 2.75
CA VAL A 30 1.88 -4.34 2.81
C VAL A 30 3.19 -3.59 2.78
N ALA A 31 3.38 -2.72 1.78
CA ALA A 31 4.62 -1.94 1.65
C ALA A 31 4.86 -1.01 2.85
N PRO A 32 3.87 -0.26 3.38
CA PRO A 32 3.98 0.45 4.65
C PRO A 32 4.41 -0.42 5.84
N ILE A 33 3.80 -1.60 6.00
CA ILE A 33 4.11 -2.54 7.10
C ILE A 33 5.57 -2.98 7.03
N LEU A 34 6.10 -3.19 5.83
CA LEU A 34 7.49 -3.60 5.59
C LEU A 34 8.49 -2.43 5.57
N GLY A 35 8.03 -1.19 5.74
CA GLY A 35 8.88 0.01 5.66
C GLY A 35 9.36 0.32 4.22
N MET A 36 8.64 -0.14 3.22
CA MET A 36 8.95 0.00 1.79
C MET A 36 8.01 0.99 1.08
N SER A 37 7.35 1.85 1.82
CA SER A 37 6.47 2.90 1.28
C SER A 37 7.03 4.29 1.58
N ASN A 38 6.95 5.18 0.59
CA ASN A 38 7.28 6.60 0.76
C ASN A 38 6.07 7.43 1.25
N PHE A 39 4.86 6.85 1.27
CA PHE A 39 3.61 7.57 1.54
C PHE A 39 2.99 7.25 2.90
N SER A 40 3.30 6.08 3.44
CA SER A 40 2.76 5.58 4.70
C SER A 40 3.83 4.80 5.45
N SER A 41 3.67 4.64 6.75
CA SER A 41 4.56 3.87 7.62
C SER A 41 3.81 2.75 8.33
N ALA A 42 4.53 1.80 8.91
CA ALA A 42 3.93 0.78 9.78
C ALA A 42 3.15 1.43 10.94
N TYR A 43 3.70 2.54 11.50
CA TYR A 43 3.04 3.25 12.59
C TYR A 43 1.73 3.92 12.13
N SER A 44 1.74 4.66 11.00
CA SER A 44 0.54 5.30 10.48
C SER A 44 -0.54 4.28 10.08
N THR A 45 -0.13 3.16 9.49
CA THR A 45 -1.04 2.06 9.16
C THR A 45 -1.64 1.45 10.44
N TRP A 46 -0.85 1.27 11.50
CA TRP A 46 -1.36 0.78 12.78
C TRP A 46 -2.38 1.76 13.38
N VAL A 47 -2.10 3.07 13.37
CA VAL A 47 -3.04 4.09 13.86
C VAL A 47 -4.35 4.07 13.05
N ASP A 48 -4.29 3.91 11.72
CA ASP A 48 -5.50 3.76 10.92
C ASP A 48 -6.33 2.54 11.32
N LYS A 49 -5.69 1.38 11.51
CA LYS A 49 -6.40 0.15 11.88
C LYS A 49 -7.04 0.21 13.27
N VAL A 50 -6.39 0.86 14.24
CA VAL A 50 -6.86 0.89 15.64
C VAL A 50 -7.78 2.06 15.93
N GLU A 51 -7.46 3.24 15.40
CA GLU A 51 -8.12 4.51 15.75
C GLU A 51 -8.90 5.13 14.57
N GLY A 52 -8.63 4.70 13.34
CA GLY A 52 -9.31 5.19 12.14
C GLY A 52 -8.83 6.56 11.69
N LEU A 53 -7.63 6.63 11.09
CA LEU A 53 -7.15 7.87 10.48
C LEU A 53 -8.13 8.40 9.42
N PRO A 54 -8.35 9.71 9.35
CA PRO A 54 -9.07 10.29 8.21
C PRO A 54 -8.29 10.01 6.92
N GLU A 55 -9.01 9.64 5.89
CA GLU A 55 -8.42 9.49 4.56
C GLU A 55 -8.34 10.87 3.90
N ASP A 56 -7.12 11.37 3.69
CA ASP A 56 -6.91 12.58 2.89
C ASP A 56 -6.90 12.22 1.41
N ASP A 57 -8.00 12.54 0.72
CA ASP A 57 -8.14 12.31 -0.71
C ASP A 57 -7.43 13.43 -1.49
N ASN A 58 -6.30 13.11 -2.09
CA ASN A 58 -5.56 14.05 -2.94
C ASN A 58 -5.93 13.91 -4.43
N ASP A 59 -5.51 14.91 -5.23
CA ASP A 59 -5.81 14.94 -6.66
C ASP A 59 -5.26 13.71 -7.41
N ALA A 60 -4.11 13.14 -7.01
CA ALA A 60 -3.55 11.95 -7.63
C ALA A 60 -4.45 10.73 -7.40
N MET A 61 -4.92 10.52 -6.16
CA MET A 61 -5.86 9.44 -5.82
C MET A 61 -7.19 9.60 -6.56
N LYS A 62 -7.72 10.81 -6.61
CA LYS A 62 -8.96 11.12 -7.33
C LYS A 62 -8.85 10.84 -8.83
N TRP A 63 -7.75 11.26 -9.46
CA TRP A 63 -7.52 10.99 -10.88
C TRP A 63 -7.23 9.52 -11.14
N GLY A 64 -6.49 8.85 -10.25
CA GLY A 64 -6.27 7.40 -10.33
C GLY A 64 -7.60 6.65 -10.45
N ARG A 65 -8.54 6.88 -9.52
CA ARG A 65 -9.87 6.26 -9.55
C ARG A 65 -10.68 6.57 -10.82
N LYS A 66 -10.55 7.79 -11.38
CA LYS A 66 -11.24 8.15 -12.61
C LYS A 66 -10.65 7.50 -13.86
N LEU A 67 -9.34 7.33 -13.89
CA LEU A 67 -8.62 6.74 -15.02
C LEU A 67 -8.63 5.21 -14.98
N GLU A 68 -8.91 4.60 -13.83
CA GLU A 68 -8.95 3.16 -13.63
C GLU A 68 -9.82 2.44 -14.68
N ALA A 69 -11.04 2.93 -14.94
CA ALA A 69 -11.92 2.33 -15.93
C ALA A 69 -11.33 2.42 -17.36
N ILE A 70 -10.74 3.56 -17.71
CA ILE A 70 -10.13 3.78 -19.03
C ILE A 70 -8.95 2.83 -19.25
N VAL A 71 -8.11 2.63 -18.23
CA VAL A 71 -6.97 1.69 -18.31
C VAL A 71 -7.46 0.24 -18.38
N ALA A 72 -8.55 -0.09 -17.67
CA ALA A 72 -9.16 -1.41 -17.75
C ALA A 72 -9.74 -1.70 -19.14
N ASP A 73 -10.35 -0.71 -19.79
CA ASP A 73 -10.89 -0.82 -21.15
C ASP A 73 -9.75 -1.01 -22.17
N GLU A 74 -8.65 -0.26 -22.06
CA GLU A 74 -7.46 -0.44 -22.90
C GLU A 74 -6.88 -1.85 -22.74
N PHE A 75 -6.74 -2.33 -21.48
CA PHE A 75 -6.30 -3.71 -21.23
C PHE A 75 -7.22 -4.73 -21.91
N ALA A 76 -8.53 -4.56 -21.82
CA ALA A 76 -9.51 -5.48 -22.43
C ALA A 76 -9.41 -5.51 -23.97
N GLU A 77 -9.06 -4.40 -24.62
CA GLU A 77 -8.82 -4.35 -26.06
C GLU A 77 -7.58 -5.16 -26.47
N TRP A 78 -6.53 -5.12 -25.65
CA TRP A 78 -5.28 -5.86 -25.90
C TRP A 78 -5.38 -7.36 -25.55
N HIS A 79 -6.31 -7.70 -24.65
CA HIS A 79 -6.47 -9.06 -24.11
C HIS A 79 -7.90 -9.62 -24.32
N PRO A 80 -8.34 -9.82 -25.58
CA PRO A 80 -9.66 -10.34 -25.89
C PRO A 80 -9.91 -11.79 -25.40
N GLU A 81 -8.87 -12.47 -24.93
CA GLU A 81 -8.96 -13.78 -24.29
C GLU A 81 -9.53 -13.73 -22.88
N PHE A 82 -9.66 -12.53 -22.27
CA PHE A 82 -10.22 -12.34 -20.94
C PHE A 82 -11.55 -11.58 -20.96
N VAL A 83 -12.39 -11.91 -20.00
CA VAL A 83 -13.47 -11.05 -19.53
C VAL A 83 -12.93 -10.27 -18.32
N VAL A 84 -12.89 -8.95 -18.42
CA VAL A 84 -12.39 -8.04 -17.37
C VAL A 84 -13.56 -7.63 -16.49
N VAL A 85 -13.54 -8.01 -15.21
CA VAL A 85 -14.66 -7.78 -14.28
C VAL A 85 -14.19 -6.93 -13.09
N LYS A 86 -14.94 -5.88 -12.79
CA LYS A 86 -14.76 -5.11 -11.54
C LYS A 86 -15.49 -5.85 -10.41
N PRO A 87 -14.80 -6.29 -9.34
CA PRO A 87 -15.49 -6.91 -8.22
C PRO A 87 -16.23 -5.87 -7.37
N ASP A 88 -17.45 -6.21 -6.96
CA ASP A 88 -18.26 -5.40 -6.03
C ASP A 88 -18.20 -5.95 -4.59
N VAL A 89 -17.14 -6.70 -4.30
CA VAL A 89 -16.92 -7.37 -3.00
C VAL A 89 -15.45 -7.28 -2.63
N MET A 90 -15.15 -7.43 -1.35
CA MET A 90 -13.79 -7.68 -0.88
C MET A 90 -13.55 -9.18 -0.70
N PHE A 91 -12.30 -9.57 -0.65
CA PHE A 91 -11.89 -10.94 -0.45
C PHE A 91 -11.00 -11.05 0.78
N ALA A 92 -11.12 -12.17 1.51
CA ALA A 92 -10.19 -12.53 2.57
C ALA A 92 -9.52 -13.86 2.26
N HIS A 93 -8.28 -14.00 2.68
CA HIS A 93 -7.53 -15.25 2.57
C HIS A 93 -8.22 -16.37 3.35
N ALA A 94 -8.33 -17.55 2.76
CA ALA A 94 -9.09 -18.67 3.33
C ALA A 94 -8.58 -19.13 4.71
N GLU A 95 -7.27 -19.03 4.96
CA GLU A 95 -6.63 -19.50 6.20
C GLU A 95 -6.15 -18.32 7.08
N HIS A 96 -5.87 -17.16 6.49
CA HIS A 96 -5.38 -15.96 7.15
C HIS A 96 -6.39 -14.82 6.98
N ALA A 97 -7.53 -14.89 7.67
CA ALA A 97 -8.66 -13.98 7.49
C ALA A 97 -8.32 -12.48 7.68
N PHE A 98 -7.21 -12.16 8.32
CA PHE A 98 -6.71 -10.79 8.43
C PHE A 98 -6.14 -10.24 7.12
N MET A 99 -5.74 -11.10 6.16
CA MET A 99 -5.31 -10.68 4.84
C MET A 99 -6.53 -10.45 3.95
N GLN A 100 -6.73 -9.22 3.51
CA GLN A 100 -7.87 -8.82 2.68
C GLN A 100 -7.38 -8.23 1.35
N ALA A 101 -8.11 -8.48 0.28
CA ALA A 101 -7.81 -7.92 -1.03
C ALA A 101 -9.05 -7.31 -1.68
N ASN A 102 -8.82 -6.22 -2.39
CA ASN A 102 -9.80 -5.58 -3.26
C ASN A 102 -9.09 -5.27 -4.59
N PRO A 103 -8.88 -6.26 -5.47
CA PRO A 103 -8.21 -6.06 -6.74
C PRO A 103 -9.03 -5.13 -7.63
N ASP A 104 -8.36 -4.30 -8.44
CA ASP A 104 -9.03 -3.38 -9.35
C ASP A 104 -9.91 -4.13 -10.34
N ARG A 105 -9.39 -5.25 -10.90
CA ARG A 105 -10.17 -6.17 -11.75
C ARG A 105 -9.78 -7.61 -11.47
N ILE A 106 -10.71 -8.50 -11.70
CA ILE A 106 -10.50 -9.93 -11.86
C ILE A 106 -10.65 -10.30 -13.34
N LEU A 107 -9.81 -11.22 -13.79
CA LEU A 107 -9.79 -11.70 -15.17
C LEU A 107 -10.34 -13.10 -15.20
N ALA A 108 -11.38 -13.32 -15.99
CA ALA A 108 -11.92 -14.64 -16.27
C ALA A 108 -11.67 -15.01 -17.73
N PRO A 109 -11.51 -16.30 -18.10
CA PRO A 109 -11.34 -16.68 -19.49
C PRO A 109 -12.55 -16.28 -20.33
N ALA A 110 -12.33 -15.69 -21.50
CA ALA A 110 -13.43 -15.48 -22.46
C ALA A 110 -13.96 -16.84 -22.93
N SER A 111 -15.27 -16.91 -23.22
CA SER A 111 -15.97 -18.17 -23.57
C SER A 111 -15.33 -18.97 -24.74
N LYS A 112 -14.51 -18.31 -25.57
CA LYS A 112 -13.75 -18.95 -26.65
C LYS A 112 -12.52 -19.76 -26.17
N SER A 113 -12.08 -19.52 -24.94
CA SER A 113 -10.87 -20.12 -24.33
C SER A 113 -11.21 -21.18 -23.28
N LEU A 114 -12.51 -21.49 -23.09
CA LEU A 114 -12.95 -22.44 -22.07
C LEU A 114 -12.93 -23.88 -22.61
N GLU A 115 -12.36 -24.77 -21.81
CA GLU A 115 -12.51 -26.23 -22.04
C GLU A 115 -13.86 -26.70 -21.47
N PRO A 116 -14.39 -27.83 -21.98
CA PRO A 116 -15.63 -28.43 -21.46
C PRO A 116 -15.54 -28.68 -19.94
N GLY A 117 -16.35 -28.01 -19.15
CA GLY A 117 -16.39 -28.14 -17.70
C GLY A 117 -15.77 -26.97 -16.93
N ASP A 118 -15.17 -26.01 -17.62
CA ASP A 118 -14.69 -24.79 -16.98
C ASP A 118 -15.85 -23.89 -16.56
N ASP A 119 -15.68 -23.24 -15.40
CA ASP A 119 -16.58 -22.17 -14.96
C ASP A 119 -16.18 -20.86 -15.67
N PRO A 120 -17.05 -20.30 -16.54
CA PRO A 120 -16.74 -19.11 -17.31
C PRO A 120 -16.52 -17.84 -16.46
N LEU A 121 -16.91 -17.89 -15.19
CA LEU A 121 -16.73 -16.76 -14.25
C LEU A 121 -15.61 -17.02 -13.24
N LYS A 122 -14.93 -18.19 -13.31
CA LYS A 122 -13.83 -18.49 -12.41
C LYS A 122 -12.64 -17.60 -12.71
N PRO A 123 -12.19 -16.79 -11.75
CA PRO A 123 -10.99 -15.96 -11.93
C PRO A 123 -9.76 -16.80 -12.29
N CYS A 124 -9.00 -16.37 -13.30
CA CYS A 124 -7.76 -17.02 -13.71
C CYS A 124 -6.53 -16.12 -13.51
N ALA A 125 -6.74 -14.81 -13.38
CA ALA A 125 -5.71 -13.83 -13.07
C ALA A 125 -6.34 -12.58 -12.43
N LEU A 126 -5.48 -11.66 -11.97
CA LEU A 126 -5.86 -10.32 -11.48
C LEU A 126 -5.32 -9.27 -12.44
N LEU A 127 -5.92 -8.08 -12.39
CA LEU A 127 -5.38 -6.87 -13.00
C LEU A 127 -5.31 -5.78 -11.92
N GLU A 128 -4.11 -5.33 -11.65
CA GLU A 128 -3.81 -4.15 -10.85
C GLU A 128 -3.55 -2.96 -11.78
N ILE A 129 -4.16 -1.83 -11.53
CA ILE A 129 -4.11 -0.65 -12.37
C ILE A 129 -3.39 0.48 -11.66
N LYS A 130 -2.42 1.09 -12.34
CA LYS A 130 -1.65 2.21 -11.82
C LYS A 130 -1.63 3.37 -12.79
N THR A 131 -1.52 4.57 -12.24
CA THR A 131 -1.23 5.80 -12.99
C THR A 131 0.00 6.47 -12.38
N SER A 132 0.93 6.94 -13.19
CA SER A 132 2.14 7.61 -12.72
C SER A 132 2.55 8.77 -13.64
N ASN A 133 3.14 9.79 -13.01
CA ASN A 133 3.83 10.88 -13.71
C ASN A 133 5.37 10.81 -13.47
N TYR A 134 5.87 9.73 -12.90
CA TYR A 134 7.30 9.52 -12.61
C TYR A 134 7.81 8.29 -13.36
N THR A 135 8.94 8.41 -14.04
CA THR A 135 9.56 7.33 -14.81
C THR A 135 10.54 6.50 -14.01
N ASP A 136 11.17 7.10 -13.00
CA ASP A 136 12.33 6.51 -12.34
C ASP A 136 12.02 5.19 -11.62
N ASP A 137 10.78 5.05 -11.14
CA ASP A 137 10.32 3.83 -10.47
C ASP A 137 9.79 2.75 -11.43
N TRP A 138 9.48 3.11 -12.71
CA TRP A 138 8.77 2.28 -13.68
C TRP A 138 9.65 1.99 -14.91
N GLN A 139 10.73 1.24 -14.74
CA GLN A 139 11.65 0.91 -15.84
C GLN A 139 11.34 -0.48 -16.44
N GLU A 140 12.17 -1.47 -16.13
CA GLU A 140 11.99 -2.83 -16.64
C GLU A 140 10.90 -3.60 -15.89
N ASN A 141 10.70 -3.29 -14.61
CA ASN A 141 9.72 -3.92 -13.73
C ASN A 141 8.89 -2.86 -12.99
N PRO A 142 7.69 -3.22 -12.51
CA PRO A 142 6.97 -2.41 -11.54
C PRO A 142 7.79 -2.21 -10.26
N PRO A 143 7.58 -1.08 -9.54
CA PRO A 143 8.25 -0.83 -8.26
C PRO A 143 7.94 -1.92 -7.22
N ASP A 144 8.86 -2.15 -6.28
CA ASP A 144 8.74 -3.19 -5.26
C ASP A 144 7.44 -3.10 -4.46
N TYR A 145 6.98 -1.89 -4.14
CA TYR A 145 5.71 -1.71 -3.40
C TYR A 145 4.49 -2.21 -4.19
N VAL A 146 4.51 -2.14 -5.53
CA VAL A 146 3.46 -2.70 -6.38
C VAL A 146 3.59 -4.22 -6.47
N LEU A 147 4.82 -4.74 -6.58
CA LEU A 147 5.07 -6.18 -6.59
C LEU A 147 4.57 -6.83 -5.31
N LEU A 148 4.87 -6.25 -4.14
CA LEU A 148 4.39 -6.72 -2.84
C LEU A 148 2.86 -6.68 -2.75
N GLN A 149 2.24 -5.59 -3.21
CA GLN A 149 0.79 -5.46 -3.28
C GLN A 149 0.17 -6.59 -4.11
N VAL A 150 0.73 -6.88 -5.27
CA VAL A 150 0.24 -7.93 -6.19
C VAL A 150 0.45 -9.32 -5.59
N GLN A 151 1.60 -9.60 -4.97
CA GLN A 151 1.84 -10.90 -4.31
C GLN A 151 0.87 -11.14 -3.16
N HIS A 152 0.53 -10.13 -2.37
CA HIS A 152 -0.51 -10.22 -1.36
C HIS A 152 -1.88 -10.55 -1.98
N GLN A 153 -2.27 -9.87 -3.07
CA GLN A 153 -3.52 -10.15 -3.76
C GLN A 153 -3.55 -11.59 -4.31
N LEU A 154 -2.44 -12.06 -4.89
CA LEU A 154 -2.30 -13.44 -5.37
C LEU A 154 -2.40 -14.47 -4.24
N ALA A 155 -1.87 -14.14 -3.04
CA ALA A 155 -2.02 -14.96 -1.85
C ALA A 155 -3.50 -15.08 -1.45
N VAL A 156 -4.18 -13.95 -1.27
CA VAL A 156 -5.59 -13.90 -0.87
C VAL A 156 -6.49 -14.63 -1.87
N MET A 157 -6.31 -14.37 -3.15
CA MET A 157 -7.16 -14.91 -4.22
C MET A 157 -6.82 -16.35 -4.60
N GLY A 158 -5.68 -16.88 -4.15
CA GLY A 158 -5.24 -18.22 -4.53
C GLY A 158 -4.95 -18.36 -6.03
N LEU A 159 -4.51 -17.29 -6.69
CA LEU A 159 -4.22 -17.25 -8.12
C LEU A 159 -2.73 -17.34 -8.40
N SER A 160 -2.37 -17.75 -9.61
CA SER A 160 -0.97 -17.98 -10.02
C SER A 160 -0.33 -16.79 -10.72
N LYS A 161 -1.13 -15.85 -11.22
CA LYS A 161 -0.60 -14.68 -11.93
C LYS A 161 -1.51 -13.46 -11.83
N ALA A 162 -0.91 -12.30 -12.02
CA ALA A 162 -1.59 -11.03 -12.17
C ALA A 162 -0.97 -10.21 -13.31
N TYR A 163 -1.71 -9.25 -13.80
CA TYR A 163 -1.23 -8.21 -14.70
C TYR A 163 -1.16 -6.90 -13.92
N VAL A 164 -0.13 -6.11 -14.21
CA VAL A 164 -0.03 -4.73 -13.76
C VAL A 164 -0.13 -3.85 -15.00
N ALA A 165 -1.16 -3.04 -15.11
CA ALA A 165 -1.35 -2.07 -16.19
C ALA A 165 -1.04 -0.66 -15.67
N LEU A 166 -0.22 0.08 -16.38
CA LEU A 166 0.21 1.43 -16.05
C LEU A 166 -0.17 2.40 -17.16
N LEU A 167 -0.85 3.48 -16.79
CA LEU A 167 -0.97 4.67 -17.63
C LEU A 167 0.00 5.74 -17.15
N MET A 168 1.07 5.96 -17.91
CA MET A 168 2.10 6.95 -17.60
C MET A 168 1.82 8.27 -18.32
N PHE A 169 1.89 9.39 -17.58
CA PHE A 169 1.62 10.75 -18.11
C PHE A 169 0.25 10.91 -18.79
N GLY A 170 -0.71 10.02 -18.48
CA GLY A 170 -2.03 10.02 -19.14
C GLY A 170 -2.01 9.68 -20.63
N ARG A 171 -0.94 9.10 -21.18
CA ARG A 171 -0.79 8.84 -22.62
C ARG A 171 0.05 7.62 -23.01
N GLU A 172 0.85 7.06 -22.12
CA GLU A 172 1.70 5.91 -22.41
C GLU A 172 1.22 4.72 -21.61
N TYR A 173 0.75 3.69 -22.31
CA TYR A 173 0.31 2.44 -21.71
C TYR A 173 1.47 1.46 -21.64
N ARG A 174 1.64 0.81 -20.49
CA ARG A 174 2.58 -0.30 -20.28
C ARG A 174 1.90 -1.38 -19.44
N GLU A 175 2.37 -2.61 -19.60
CA GLU A 175 1.90 -3.72 -18.78
C GLU A 175 3.00 -4.72 -18.47
N TRP A 176 2.81 -5.44 -17.37
CA TRP A 176 3.69 -6.53 -16.92
C TRP A 176 2.84 -7.71 -16.45
N VAL A 177 3.35 -8.92 -16.69
CA VAL A 177 2.81 -10.14 -16.10
C VAL A 177 3.63 -10.46 -14.85
N ILE A 178 2.94 -10.61 -13.73
CA ILE A 178 3.54 -10.93 -12.44
C ILE A 178 3.12 -12.35 -12.07
N GLU A 179 4.08 -13.24 -12.02
CA GLU A 179 3.86 -14.61 -11.54
C GLU A 179 3.85 -14.64 -10.01
N ARG A 180 3.08 -15.58 -9.47
CA ARG A 180 3.02 -15.83 -8.03
C ARG A 180 4.38 -16.32 -7.52
N ASP A 181 4.87 -15.71 -6.47
CA ASP A 181 6.06 -16.12 -5.75
C ASP A 181 5.71 -16.59 -4.33
N ASP A 182 5.65 -17.90 -4.15
CA ASP A 182 5.31 -18.51 -2.85
C ASP A 182 6.34 -18.23 -1.76
N ALA A 183 7.62 -17.96 -2.11
CA ALA A 183 8.64 -17.60 -1.14
C ALA A 183 8.37 -16.18 -0.58
N THR A 184 8.12 -15.22 -1.47
CA THR A 184 7.71 -13.86 -1.06
C THR A 184 6.40 -13.91 -0.27
N ILE A 185 5.40 -14.65 -0.71
CA ILE A 185 4.10 -14.78 -0.02
C ILE A 185 4.27 -15.33 1.40
N ALA A 186 5.13 -16.33 1.60
CA ALA A 186 5.37 -16.86 2.95
C ALA A 186 5.94 -15.80 3.90
N LEU A 187 6.87 -14.96 3.42
CA LEU A 187 7.40 -13.82 4.19
C LEU A 187 6.32 -12.76 4.48
N LEU A 188 5.46 -12.46 3.49
CA LEU A 188 4.35 -11.53 3.68
C LEU A 188 3.41 -12.02 4.79
N ILE A 189 3.01 -13.29 4.74
CA ILE A 189 2.13 -13.89 5.77
C ILE A 189 2.74 -13.77 7.16
N GLU A 190 4.04 -14.02 7.31
CA GLU A 190 4.74 -13.91 8.60
C GLU A 190 4.73 -12.47 9.14
N HIS A 191 5.15 -11.51 8.31
CA HIS A 191 5.21 -10.10 8.71
C HIS A 191 3.83 -9.49 8.97
N GLU A 192 2.85 -9.80 8.13
CA GLU A 192 1.48 -9.34 8.28
C GLU A 192 0.81 -9.95 9.51
N ALA A 193 1.06 -11.23 9.83
CA ALA A 193 0.54 -11.87 11.03
C ALA A 193 1.08 -11.19 12.30
N GLU A 194 2.38 -10.87 12.34
CA GLU A 194 2.98 -10.15 13.47
C GLU A 194 2.42 -8.72 13.58
N PHE A 195 2.25 -8.02 12.45
CA PHE A 195 1.64 -6.70 12.44
C PHE A 195 0.19 -6.75 12.91
N TRP A 196 -0.59 -7.74 12.44
CA TRP A 196 -1.98 -7.90 12.85
C TRP A 196 -2.11 -8.24 14.34
N ARG A 197 -1.21 -9.06 14.89
CA ARG A 197 -1.14 -9.30 16.33
C ARG A 197 -1.00 -7.97 17.10
N ARG A 198 -0.12 -7.07 16.64
CA ARG A 198 0.06 -5.74 17.25
C ARG A 198 -1.21 -4.89 17.18
N VAL A 199 -1.95 -4.97 16.07
CA VAL A 199 -3.24 -4.28 15.95
C VAL A 199 -4.24 -4.80 16.98
N VAL A 200 -4.37 -6.13 17.09
CA VAL A 200 -5.31 -6.78 18.04
C VAL A 200 -4.93 -6.49 19.50
N GLU A 201 -3.64 -6.54 19.82
CA GLU A 201 -3.12 -6.29 21.16
C GLU A 201 -2.98 -4.80 21.50
N LYS A 202 -3.24 -3.91 20.54
CA LYS A 202 -3.00 -2.46 20.66
C LYS A 202 -1.58 -2.12 21.05
N ASP A 203 -0.61 -2.88 20.54
CA ASP A 203 0.83 -2.69 20.71
C ASP A 203 1.42 -1.97 19.51
N PRO A 204 1.60 -0.63 19.53
CA PRO A 204 2.04 0.11 18.35
C PRO A 204 3.47 -0.29 17.94
N PRO A 205 3.75 -0.38 16.63
CA PRO A 205 5.12 -0.50 16.16
C PRO A 205 5.94 0.73 16.57
N ALA A 206 7.26 0.60 16.56
CA ALA A 206 8.13 1.73 16.87
C ALA A 206 7.90 2.87 15.85
N PRO A 207 7.70 4.11 16.30
CA PRO A 207 7.59 5.25 15.38
C PRO A 207 8.93 5.49 14.69
N ASP A 208 8.88 5.70 13.38
CA ASP A 208 10.03 6.10 12.56
C ASP A 208 10.10 7.62 12.37
N GLY A 209 11.02 8.08 11.52
CA GLY A 209 11.20 9.50 11.21
C GLY A 209 10.42 9.99 9.99
N SER A 210 9.49 9.19 9.44
CA SER A 210 8.70 9.56 8.26
C SER A 210 7.69 10.67 8.56
N GLU A 211 7.29 11.39 7.51
CA GLU A 211 6.22 12.39 7.59
C GLU A 211 4.89 11.71 7.97
N ALA A 212 4.60 10.55 7.39
CA ALA A 212 3.40 9.77 7.69
C ALA A 212 3.30 9.40 9.18
N THR A 213 4.40 8.98 9.80
CA THR A 213 4.43 8.73 11.25
C THR A 213 4.22 10.02 12.04
N THR A 214 4.88 11.11 11.62
CA THR A 214 4.74 12.42 12.28
C THR A 214 3.29 12.90 12.27
N ASP A 215 2.61 12.77 11.15
CA ASP A 215 1.22 13.22 11.01
C ASP A 215 0.24 12.29 11.74
N ALA A 216 0.48 10.99 11.73
CA ALA A 216 -0.29 10.03 12.54
C ALA A 216 -0.17 10.34 14.04
N VAL A 217 1.05 10.66 14.54
CA VAL A 217 1.27 11.07 15.94
C VAL A 217 0.55 12.37 16.25
N LYS A 218 0.65 13.40 15.39
CA LYS A 218 -0.06 14.67 15.59
C LYS A 218 -1.57 14.46 15.65
N TRP A 219 -2.10 13.63 14.75
CA TRP A 219 -3.52 13.32 14.73
C TRP A 219 -3.98 12.57 15.99
N LEU A 220 -3.21 11.57 16.44
CA LEU A 220 -3.51 10.79 17.63
C LEU A 220 -3.58 11.66 18.90
N TYR A 221 -2.71 12.64 19.00
CA TYR A 221 -2.62 13.55 20.15
C TYR A 221 -3.16 14.96 19.88
N ARG A 222 -4.03 15.13 18.88
CA ARG A 222 -4.58 16.45 18.49
C ARG A 222 -5.35 17.17 19.59
N ASP A 223 -5.96 16.40 20.49
CA ASP A 223 -6.75 16.91 21.62
C ASP A 223 -5.95 16.95 22.94
N ALA A 224 -4.62 16.73 22.87
CA ALA A 224 -3.76 16.81 24.07
C ALA A 224 -3.69 18.25 24.58
N ASP A 225 -3.77 18.39 25.90
CA ASP A 225 -3.59 19.70 26.56
C ASP A 225 -2.14 20.18 26.37
N PRO A 226 -1.92 21.33 25.70
CA PRO A 226 -0.57 21.85 25.45
C PRO A 226 0.16 22.26 26.74
N ASP A 227 -0.58 22.54 27.83
CA ASP A 227 -0.04 22.97 29.12
C ASP A 227 0.12 21.76 30.10
N ALA A 228 -0.21 20.54 29.66
CA ALA A 228 -0.06 19.37 30.48
C ALA A 228 1.41 19.06 30.79
N GLU A 229 1.73 18.92 32.06
CA GLU A 229 3.06 18.51 32.52
C GLU A 229 3.13 16.97 32.61
N PHE A 230 4.18 16.39 32.04
CA PHE A 230 4.42 14.95 32.05
C PHE A 230 5.82 14.61 32.57
N GLU A 231 5.89 13.75 33.58
CA GLU A 231 7.16 13.18 34.04
C GLU A 231 7.62 12.04 33.11
N GLY A 232 8.46 12.37 32.12
CA GLY A 232 8.90 11.43 31.08
C GLY A 232 9.90 10.36 31.54
N GLY A 233 10.42 10.46 32.75
CA GLY A 233 11.40 9.54 33.29
C GLY A 233 12.71 9.45 32.48
N GLU A 234 13.53 8.44 32.77
CA GLU A 234 14.85 8.26 32.15
C GLU A 234 14.79 7.99 30.63
N ARG A 235 13.72 7.37 30.16
CA ARG A 235 13.51 7.12 28.72
C ARG A 235 13.35 8.44 27.95
N ALA A 236 12.52 9.34 28.43
CA ALA A 236 12.31 10.66 27.79
C ALA A 236 13.59 11.49 27.85
N ALA A 237 14.29 11.50 29.00
CA ALA A 237 15.59 12.17 29.13
C ALA A 237 16.62 11.62 28.14
N GLY A 238 16.67 10.30 27.94
CA GLY A 238 17.52 9.66 26.93
C GLY A 238 17.19 10.08 25.50
N LEU A 239 15.91 10.16 25.13
CA LEU A 239 15.47 10.62 23.83
C LEU A 239 15.79 12.10 23.58
N LEU A 240 15.63 12.95 24.59
CA LEU A 240 16.01 14.37 24.52
C LEU A 240 17.51 14.54 24.29
N ARG A 241 18.35 13.78 24.98
CA ARG A 241 19.82 13.76 24.75
C ARG A 241 20.16 13.36 23.31
N LYS A 242 19.57 12.26 22.81
CA LYS A 242 19.76 11.81 21.40
C LYS A 242 19.33 12.89 20.41
N ARG A 243 18.14 13.49 20.61
CA ARG A 243 17.66 14.59 19.77
C ARG A 243 18.63 15.77 19.75
N ALA A 244 19.17 16.16 20.91
CA ALA A 244 20.14 17.24 21.00
C ALA A 244 21.43 16.92 20.23
N ALA A 245 21.94 15.69 20.36
CA ALA A 245 23.13 15.23 19.65
C ALA A 245 22.91 15.26 18.12
N PHE A 246 21.81 14.70 17.62
CA PHE A 246 21.52 14.71 16.19
C PHE A 246 21.29 16.11 15.63
N LYS A 247 20.68 17.02 16.40
CA LYS A 247 20.56 18.44 15.98
C LYS A 247 21.93 19.12 15.87
N ALA A 248 22.86 18.80 16.76
CA ALA A 248 24.22 19.33 16.67
C ALA A 248 24.95 18.78 15.41
N GLU A 249 24.77 17.50 15.09
CA GLU A 249 25.33 16.90 13.86
C GLU A 249 24.79 17.56 12.60
N VAL A 250 23.45 17.81 12.53
CA VAL A 250 22.79 18.51 11.42
C VAL A 250 23.38 19.90 11.26
N THR A 251 23.47 20.69 12.36
CA THR A 251 24.04 22.04 12.31
C THR A 251 25.49 22.05 11.80
N GLU A 252 26.29 21.06 12.21
CA GLU A 252 27.67 20.96 11.74
C GLU A 252 27.77 20.51 10.28
N ALA A 253 26.83 19.68 9.82
CA ALA A 253 26.71 19.31 8.40
C ALA A 253 26.31 20.51 7.53
N GLU A 254 25.35 21.32 7.98
CA GLU A 254 24.92 22.54 7.31
C GLU A 254 26.07 23.55 7.14
N LYS A 255 26.91 23.74 8.18
CA LYS A 255 28.11 24.58 8.07
C LYS A 255 29.11 24.08 7.03
N ARG A 256 29.27 22.75 6.90
CA ARG A 256 30.14 22.15 5.89
C ARG A 256 29.59 22.39 4.47
N VAL A 257 28.29 22.27 4.28
CA VAL A 257 27.63 22.59 3.02
C VAL A 257 27.85 24.05 2.66
N GLU A 258 27.60 24.99 3.60
CA GLU A 258 27.78 26.42 3.36
C GLU A 258 29.24 26.78 3.02
N ALA A 259 30.23 26.10 3.65
CA ALA A 259 31.64 26.30 3.31
C ALA A 259 31.94 25.92 1.84
N VAL A 260 31.41 24.77 1.37
CA VAL A 260 31.56 24.34 -0.03
C VAL A 260 30.84 25.29 -0.98
N GLU A 261 29.65 25.74 -0.64
CA GLU A 261 28.90 26.72 -1.44
C GLU A 261 29.64 28.06 -1.53
N ASN A 262 30.26 28.53 -0.44
CA ASN A 262 31.08 29.74 -0.47
C ASN A 262 32.32 29.56 -1.36
N GLU A 263 32.97 28.40 -1.33
CA GLU A 263 34.07 28.09 -2.25
C GLU A 263 33.59 28.15 -3.71
N LEU A 264 32.46 27.51 -4.02
CA LEU A 264 31.83 27.56 -5.35
C LEU A 264 31.53 29.00 -5.79
N ARG A 265 30.94 29.82 -4.90
CA ARG A 265 30.64 31.24 -5.19
C ARG A 265 31.91 32.08 -5.50
N THR A 266 33.08 31.67 -5.01
CA THR A 266 34.34 32.36 -5.33
C THR A 266 34.94 31.96 -6.69
N MET A 267 34.43 30.88 -7.31
CA MET A 267 34.90 30.40 -8.62
C MET A 267 34.19 31.08 -9.80
N PHE A 268 33.08 31.79 -9.53
CA PHE A 268 32.28 32.51 -10.53
C PHE A 268 32.17 33.99 -10.17
#